data_78af9afe2de2b7e7a0f30e6631b75746
#
_entry.id   78af9afe2de2b7e7a0f30e6631b75746
#
_cell.length_a   1.000
_cell.length_b   1.000
_cell.length_c   1.000
_cell.angle_alpha   90.00
_cell.angle_beta   90.00
_cell.angle_gamma   90.00
#
_symmetry.space_group_name_H-M   'P 1'
#
loop_
_entity.id
_entity.type
_entity.pdbx_description
1 polymer ?
#
loop_
_entity_poly.entity_id
_entity_poly.type
_entity_poly.pdbx_seq_one_letter_code
_entity_poly.pdbx_strand_id
1 'polypeptide(L)'
;MSWYVLLIAAWVFTSPQPVLAQDNQACLTCHQVEGTRVAFPDGAALDAVVNPQRYAQSVHGSFTCQTCHTQHTAYPHPPRTARSARAYRVLAQQVCAMCHADQVRDFDGSVHGRGVRMGLGDVPLCTSCHTAHAVGKTKTAAYRNSIPEVCGNCHADEAIMRRYGLLPVYQTYQAEFHGVTTRLYRLVTPLAPSPAAVCYDCHTAHKVQRVADPASAVHPENLLGTCRRCHTDAGRFFATGWTEHKTPSFRDATLVYLVQIFYWVLIPGTVGVLALLTVLDLWHFAVRKWGGGRE
;
A
#
# COMPACT_ATOMS: atom_id res chain seq x y z
N MET A 1 -17.90 -27.13 -61.34
CA MET A 1 -17.96 -27.25 -59.88
C MET A 1 -16.58 -26.83 -59.36
N SER A 2 -16.48 -25.61 -58.88
CA SER A 2 -15.20 -24.99 -58.47
C SER A 2 -15.14 -24.98 -56.96
N TRP A 3 -14.12 -25.63 -56.38
CA TRP A 3 -13.90 -25.70 -54.96
C TRP A 3 -12.98 -24.55 -54.53
N TYR A 4 -13.53 -23.56 -53.82
CA TYR A 4 -12.73 -22.52 -53.14
C TYR A 4 -12.26 -23.05 -51.81
N VAL A 5 -10.96 -23.28 -51.71
CA VAL A 5 -10.29 -23.55 -50.41
C VAL A 5 -10.02 -22.21 -49.71
N LEU A 6 -10.72 -21.91 -48.65
CA LEU A 6 -10.46 -20.76 -47.75
C LEU A 6 -9.26 -21.08 -46.87
N LEU A 7 -8.11 -20.52 -47.15
CA LEU A 7 -6.95 -20.50 -46.28
C LEU A 7 -7.19 -19.43 -45.19
N ILE A 8 -7.57 -19.87 -43.99
CA ILE A 8 -7.60 -19.01 -42.78
C ILE A 8 -6.16 -18.91 -42.31
N ALA A 9 -5.50 -17.76 -42.58
CA ALA A 9 -4.22 -17.44 -42.00
C ALA A 9 -4.43 -17.07 -40.50
N ALA A 10 -4.08 -17.98 -39.60
CA ALA A 10 -4.03 -17.71 -38.16
C ALA A 10 -2.87 -16.75 -37.87
N TRP A 11 -3.19 -15.49 -37.62
CA TRP A 11 -2.23 -14.52 -37.09
C TRP A 11 -1.95 -14.88 -35.63
N VAL A 12 -0.83 -15.55 -35.41
CA VAL A 12 -0.30 -15.73 -34.07
C VAL A 12 0.26 -14.38 -33.60
N PHE A 13 -0.51 -13.66 -32.79
CA PHE A 13 -0.01 -12.50 -32.07
C PHE A 13 0.99 -13.00 -30.99
N THR A 14 2.25 -13.10 -31.37
CA THR A 14 3.31 -13.24 -30.36
C THR A 14 3.44 -11.91 -29.64
N SER A 15 2.93 -11.83 -28.42
CA SER A 15 3.21 -10.71 -27.54
C SER A 15 4.73 -10.54 -27.44
N PRO A 16 5.30 -9.33 -27.63
CA PRO A 16 6.73 -9.14 -27.46
C PRO A 16 7.13 -9.57 -26.06
N GLN A 17 7.95 -10.61 -25.97
CA GLN A 17 8.53 -11.04 -24.68
C GLN A 17 9.48 -9.95 -24.20
N PRO A 18 9.41 -9.55 -22.92
CA PRO A 18 10.36 -8.59 -22.37
C PRO A 18 11.77 -9.18 -22.49
N VAL A 19 12.62 -8.50 -23.23
CA VAL A 19 14.03 -8.91 -23.40
C VAL A 19 14.84 -8.36 -22.25
N LEU A 20 15.46 -9.24 -21.47
CA LEU A 20 16.47 -8.86 -20.49
C LEU A 20 17.74 -8.35 -21.24
N ALA A 21 18.40 -7.33 -20.70
CA ALA A 21 19.71 -6.92 -21.21
C ALA A 21 20.66 -8.11 -21.19
N GLN A 22 21.41 -8.34 -22.26
CA GLN A 22 22.25 -9.53 -22.45
C GLN A 22 23.23 -9.75 -21.28
N ASP A 23 23.73 -8.68 -20.66
CA ASP A 23 24.69 -8.74 -19.55
C ASP A 23 24.06 -9.27 -18.25
N ASN A 24 22.74 -9.33 -18.13
CA ASN A 24 22.05 -9.81 -16.93
C ASN A 24 22.12 -11.32 -16.77
N GLN A 25 22.35 -12.08 -17.87
CA GLN A 25 22.41 -13.55 -17.81
C GLN A 25 23.55 -14.05 -16.94
N ALA A 26 24.70 -13.39 -16.97
CA ALA A 26 25.85 -13.76 -16.13
C ALA A 26 25.51 -13.65 -14.64
N CYS A 27 24.79 -12.60 -14.23
CA CYS A 27 24.35 -12.42 -12.86
C CYS A 27 23.27 -13.45 -12.47
N LEU A 28 22.30 -13.67 -13.35
CA LEU A 28 21.16 -14.54 -13.10
C LEU A 28 21.56 -16.03 -13.03
N THR A 29 22.70 -16.43 -13.59
CA THR A 29 23.22 -17.81 -13.43
C THR A 29 23.26 -18.25 -11.97
N CYS A 30 23.58 -17.32 -11.05
CA CYS A 30 23.54 -17.58 -9.60
C CYS A 30 22.31 -16.96 -8.93
N HIS A 31 21.95 -15.73 -9.32
CA HIS A 31 20.91 -14.97 -8.61
C HIS A 31 19.48 -15.37 -8.93
N GLN A 32 19.21 -16.30 -9.84
CA GLN A 32 17.89 -16.92 -10.00
C GLN A 32 17.73 -18.23 -9.23
N VAL A 33 18.82 -18.75 -8.61
CA VAL A 33 18.79 -20.02 -7.88
C VAL A 33 18.19 -19.82 -6.49
N GLU A 34 17.18 -20.61 -6.16
CA GLU A 34 16.56 -20.58 -4.82
C GLU A 34 17.59 -20.83 -3.73
N GLY A 35 17.44 -20.11 -2.62
CA GLY A 35 18.34 -20.23 -1.48
C GLY A 35 19.63 -19.42 -1.59
N THR A 36 19.88 -18.74 -2.72
CA THR A 36 21.02 -17.82 -2.82
C THR A 36 20.88 -16.69 -1.81
N ARG A 37 21.82 -16.62 -0.87
CA ARG A 37 21.78 -15.65 0.25
C ARG A 37 23.12 -14.94 0.40
N VAL A 38 23.01 -13.72 0.91
CA VAL A 38 24.14 -12.87 1.27
C VAL A 38 24.18 -12.74 2.79
N ALA A 39 25.16 -13.36 3.43
CA ALA A 39 25.37 -13.27 4.87
C ALA A 39 26.13 -11.99 5.25
N PHE A 40 25.85 -11.45 6.44
CA PHE A 40 26.48 -10.28 7.02
C PHE A 40 27.15 -10.62 8.36
N PRO A 41 28.15 -9.82 8.80
CA PRO A 41 28.86 -10.05 10.06
C PRO A 41 27.98 -10.01 11.32
N ASP A 42 26.82 -9.35 11.27
CA ASP A 42 25.83 -9.31 12.35
C ASP A 42 24.94 -10.58 12.44
N GLY A 43 25.21 -11.59 11.62
CA GLY A 43 24.46 -12.84 11.54
C GLY A 43 23.19 -12.75 10.68
N ALA A 44 22.82 -11.56 10.20
CA ALA A 44 21.70 -11.41 9.28
C ALA A 44 22.07 -11.92 7.88
N ALA A 45 21.06 -12.36 7.12
CA ALA A 45 21.22 -12.70 5.72
C ALA A 45 20.14 -12.01 4.88
N LEU A 46 20.51 -11.58 3.68
CA LEU A 46 19.54 -11.13 2.66
C LEU A 46 19.33 -12.25 1.66
N ASP A 47 18.08 -12.44 1.27
CA ASP A 47 17.74 -13.19 0.08
C ASP A 47 18.27 -12.42 -1.15
N ALA A 48 19.08 -13.08 -1.95
CA ALA A 48 19.69 -12.52 -3.15
C ALA A 48 19.08 -13.12 -4.43
N VAL A 49 17.95 -13.82 -4.30
CA VAL A 49 17.24 -14.39 -5.44
C VAL A 49 16.49 -13.28 -6.20
N VAL A 50 16.69 -13.26 -7.50
CA VAL A 50 15.97 -12.38 -8.44
C VAL A 50 15.14 -13.23 -9.37
N ASN A 51 13.84 -12.97 -9.43
CA ASN A 51 12.97 -13.57 -10.43
C ASN A 51 13.14 -12.83 -11.77
N PRO A 52 13.70 -13.48 -12.82
CA PRO A 52 14.00 -12.80 -14.09
C PRO A 52 12.76 -12.25 -14.79
N GLN A 53 11.64 -12.96 -14.74
CA GLN A 53 10.39 -12.56 -15.39
C GLN A 53 9.80 -11.31 -14.71
N ARG A 54 9.80 -11.28 -13.37
CA ARG A 54 9.36 -10.11 -12.61
C ARG A 54 10.25 -8.90 -12.84
N TYR A 55 11.58 -9.13 -12.92
CA TYR A 55 12.51 -8.06 -13.23
C TYR A 55 12.25 -7.50 -14.63
N ALA A 56 12.13 -8.36 -15.64
CA ALA A 56 11.86 -7.96 -17.03
C ALA A 56 10.54 -7.17 -17.17
N GLN A 57 9.55 -7.44 -16.33
CA GLN A 57 8.26 -6.73 -16.29
C GLN A 57 8.30 -5.43 -15.48
N SER A 58 9.37 -5.20 -14.72
CA SER A 58 9.52 -3.97 -13.92
C SER A 58 9.75 -2.75 -14.82
N VAL A 59 9.51 -1.56 -14.29
CA VAL A 59 9.83 -0.31 -15.02
C VAL A 59 11.33 -0.15 -15.28
N HIS A 60 12.18 -0.90 -14.58
CA HIS A 60 13.64 -0.92 -14.74
C HIS A 60 14.15 -2.17 -15.47
N GLY A 61 13.25 -3.01 -16.01
CA GLY A 61 13.58 -4.30 -16.62
C GLY A 61 14.53 -4.24 -17.82
N SER A 62 14.65 -3.09 -18.48
CA SER A 62 15.58 -2.84 -19.57
C SER A 62 17.00 -2.48 -19.13
N PHE A 63 17.22 -2.21 -17.83
CA PHE A 63 18.54 -1.87 -17.32
C PHE A 63 19.38 -3.13 -17.04
N THR A 64 20.71 -2.97 -17.08
CA THR A 64 21.61 -4.02 -16.58
C THR A 64 21.60 -4.03 -15.05
N CYS A 65 21.88 -5.18 -14.45
CA CYS A 65 22.03 -5.29 -12.99
C CYS A 65 23.07 -4.30 -12.45
N GLN A 66 24.15 -4.09 -13.19
CA GLN A 66 25.23 -3.18 -12.84
C GLN A 66 24.84 -1.70 -12.83
N THR A 67 23.74 -1.32 -13.52
CA THR A 67 23.22 0.05 -13.43
C THR A 67 22.90 0.46 -11.99
N CYS A 68 22.41 -0.50 -11.18
CA CYS A 68 22.11 -0.29 -9.77
C CYS A 68 23.17 -0.89 -8.83
N HIS A 69 23.74 -2.03 -9.22
CA HIS A 69 24.76 -2.75 -8.43
C HIS A 69 26.19 -2.40 -8.90
N THR A 70 26.51 -1.11 -8.88
CA THR A 70 27.78 -0.56 -9.41
C THR A 70 29.04 -1.17 -8.79
N GLN A 71 28.93 -1.75 -7.59
CA GLN A 71 30.05 -2.34 -6.85
C GLN A 71 30.19 -3.86 -7.11
N HIS A 72 29.28 -4.47 -7.85
CA HIS A 72 29.23 -5.92 -8.10
C HIS A 72 29.48 -6.25 -9.58
N THR A 73 30.62 -5.80 -10.10
CA THR A 73 30.95 -5.89 -11.53
C THR A 73 31.70 -7.17 -11.91
N ALA A 74 32.15 -7.95 -10.94
CA ALA A 74 32.93 -9.18 -11.15
C ALA A 74 32.51 -10.30 -10.20
N TYR A 75 32.85 -11.55 -10.53
CA TYR A 75 32.74 -12.70 -9.65
C TYR A 75 34.12 -13.34 -9.49
N PRO A 76 34.54 -13.67 -8.25
CA PRO A 76 33.87 -13.46 -6.98
C PRO A 76 33.65 -11.95 -6.70
N HIS A 77 32.52 -11.61 -6.04
CA HIS A 77 32.25 -10.22 -5.70
C HIS A 77 33.28 -9.65 -4.74
N PRO A 78 33.67 -8.38 -4.87
CA PRO A 78 34.53 -7.73 -3.93
C PRO A 78 33.95 -7.74 -2.50
N PRO A 79 34.78 -7.69 -1.46
CA PRO A 79 34.31 -7.64 -0.08
C PRO A 79 33.40 -6.47 0.14
N ARG A 80 32.26 -6.71 0.83
CA ARG A 80 31.29 -5.67 1.16
C ARG A 80 31.77 -4.84 2.33
N THR A 81 31.58 -3.53 2.26
CA THR A 81 31.86 -2.59 3.36
C THR A 81 30.76 -2.58 4.42
N ALA A 82 29.50 -2.90 4.03
CA ALA A 82 28.38 -2.94 4.95
C ALA A 82 28.48 -4.13 5.91
N ARG A 83 28.33 -3.86 7.21
CA ARG A 83 28.41 -4.87 8.28
C ARG A 83 27.06 -5.51 8.62
N SER A 84 25.96 -4.96 8.12
CA SER A 84 24.61 -5.48 8.34
C SER A 84 23.77 -5.42 7.08
N ALA A 85 22.73 -6.23 7.03
CA ALA A 85 21.73 -6.21 5.96
C ALA A 85 21.08 -4.83 5.81
N ARG A 86 20.77 -4.17 6.93
CA ARG A 86 20.22 -2.80 6.94
C ARG A 86 21.18 -1.79 6.36
N ALA A 87 22.45 -1.79 6.81
CA ALA A 87 23.49 -0.88 6.31
C ALA A 87 23.69 -1.06 4.80
N TYR A 88 23.70 -2.30 4.32
CA TYR A 88 23.76 -2.58 2.88
C TYR A 88 22.60 -1.96 2.10
N ARG A 89 21.37 -2.14 2.57
CA ARG A 89 20.17 -1.56 1.92
C ARG A 89 20.18 -0.03 1.91
N VAL A 90 20.67 0.59 3.00
CA VAL A 90 20.82 2.07 3.08
C VAL A 90 21.84 2.57 2.05
N LEU A 91 22.94 1.87 1.87
CA LEU A 91 23.94 2.21 0.84
C LEU A 91 23.39 1.97 -0.58
N ALA A 92 22.76 0.84 -0.79
CA ALA A 92 22.24 0.46 -2.11
C ALA A 92 21.17 1.42 -2.63
N GLN A 93 20.32 2.00 -1.76
CA GLN A 93 19.29 2.95 -2.21
C GLN A 93 19.84 4.28 -2.71
N GLN A 94 21.10 4.63 -2.38
CA GLN A 94 21.69 5.90 -2.83
C GLN A 94 21.78 5.99 -4.36
N VAL A 95 21.85 4.85 -5.03
CA VAL A 95 21.88 4.79 -6.50
C VAL A 95 20.59 5.34 -7.13
N CYS A 96 19.47 5.31 -6.41
CA CYS A 96 18.20 5.86 -6.90
C CYS A 96 18.31 7.36 -7.22
N ALA A 97 19.17 8.10 -6.50
CA ALA A 97 19.39 9.54 -6.71
C ALA A 97 19.97 9.88 -8.09
N MET A 98 20.60 8.92 -8.76
CA MET A 98 21.19 9.15 -10.09
C MET A 98 20.11 9.53 -11.13
N CYS A 99 18.88 9.03 -10.96
CA CYS A 99 17.76 9.31 -11.86
C CYS A 99 16.57 9.97 -11.15
N HIS A 100 16.41 9.74 -9.83
CA HIS A 100 15.27 10.19 -9.02
C HIS A 100 15.68 11.23 -7.96
N ALA A 101 16.54 12.19 -8.34
CA ALA A 101 17.14 13.16 -7.40
C ALA A 101 16.09 13.94 -6.60
N ASP A 102 14.97 14.34 -7.23
CA ASP A 102 13.91 15.11 -6.55
C ASP A 102 13.19 14.25 -5.50
N GLN A 103 12.85 13.00 -5.84
CA GLN A 103 12.19 12.07 -4.92
C GLN A 103 13.09 11.72 -3.73
N VAL A 104 14.39 11.55 -3.98
CA VAL A 104 15.38 11.30 -2.92
C VAL A 104 15.52 12.52 -2.02
N ARG A 105 15.61 13.73 -2.57
CA ARG A 105 15.66 14.97 -1.79
C ARG A 105 14.42 15.14 -0.91
N ASP A 106 13.22 14.89 -1.46
CA ASP A 106 11.96 14.96 -0.71
C ASP A 106 11.89 13.90 0.40
N PHE A 107 12.33 12.66 0.09
CA PHE A 107 12.42 11.58 1.06
C PHE A 107 13.41 11.92 2.19
N ASP A 108 14.59 12.41 1.87
CA ASP A 108 15.60 12.81 2.85
C ASP A 108 15.11 13.92 3.78
N GLY A 109 14.30 14.86 3.28
CA GLY A 109 13.62 15.88 4.07
C GLY A 109 12.46 15.37 4.91
N SER A 110 11.96 14.15 4.69
CA SER A 110 10.80 13.56 5.36
C SER A 110 11.11 13.02 6.77
N VAL A 111 10.07 12.64 7.51
CA VAL A 111 10.22 11.92 8.80
C VAL A 111 10.95 10.58 8.59
N HIS A 112 10.68 9.89 7.49
CA HIS A 112 11.31 8.62 7.17
C HIS A 112 12.80 8.78 6.85
N GLY A 113 13.16 9.74 5.98
CA GLY A 113 14.56 10.01 5.64
C GLY A 113 15.37 10.50 6.84
N ARG A 114 14.79 11.36 7.69
CA ARG A 114 15.42 11.74 8.97
C ARG A 114 15.66 10.51 9.86
N GLY A 115 14.70 9.60 9.95
CA GLY A 115 14.85 8.35 10.71
C GLY A 115 15.95 7.46 10.15
N VAL A 116 16.11 7.37 8.82
CA VAL A 116 17.23 6.64 8.18
C VAL A 116 18.57 7.24 8.61
N ARG A 117 18.73 8.57 8.55
CA ARG A 117 19.97 9.26 8.98
C ARG A 117 20.28 9.09 10.47
N MET A 118 19.23 8.96 11.30
CA MET A 118 19.37 8.67 12.73
C MET A 118 19.66 7.19 13.03
N GLY A 119 19.75 6.33 12.00
CA GLY A 119 20.03 4.91 12.16
C GLY A 119 18.87 4.07 12.67
N LEU A 120 17.61 4.58 12.61
CA LEU A 120 16.44 3.84 13.07
C LEU A 120 16.17 2.63 12.15
N GLY A 121 16.06 1.44 12.74
CA GLY A 121 15.95 0.17 12.01
C GLY A 121 14.61 -0.03 11.29
N ASP A 122 13.51 0.46 11.89
CA ASP A 122 12.14 0.21 11.42
C ASP A 122 11.64 1.18 10.36
N VAL A 123 12.37 2.27 10.11
CA VAL A 123 11.92 3.24 9.09
C VAL A 123 12.10 2.68 7.67
N PRO A 124 11.15 2.98 6.75
CA PRO A 124 11.21 2.45 5.40
C PRO A 124 12.37 3.02 4.60
N LEU A 125 12.80 2.26 3.60
CA LEU A 125 13.70 2.67 2.53
C LEU A 125 12.90 2.78 1.22
N CYS A 126 13.49 3.27 0.14
CA CYS A 126 12.83 3.35 -1.16
C CYS A 126 12.20 2.00 -1.56
N THR A 127 12.96 0.91 -1.37
CA THR A 127 12.52 -0.45 -1.71
C THR A 127 11.46 -1.03 -0.78
N SER A 128 11.19 -0.42 0.36
CA SER A 128 10.11 -0.85 1.24
C SER A 128 8.72 -0.55 0.66
N CYS A 129 8.62 0.52 -0.15
CA CYS A 129 7.40 0.92 -0.83
C CYS A 129 7.38 0.48 -2.31
N HIS A 130 8.55 0.51 -2.98
CA HIS A 130 8.65 0.29 -4.42
C HIS A 130 9.17 -1.09 -4.82
N THR A 131 9.56 -1.94 -3.86
CA THR A 131 10.32 -3.17 -4.08
C THR A 131 11.70 -2.90 -4.71
N ALA A 132 12.54 -3.93 -4.86
CA ALA A 132 13.88 -3.76 -5.45
C ALA A 132 13.89 -4.14 -6.94
N HIS A 133 13.50 -5.36 -7.27
CA HIS A 133 13.64 -5.92 -8.61
C HIS A 133 12.32 -6.04 -9.39
N ALA A 134 11.19 -5.76 -8.74
CA ALA A 134 9.87 -5.80 -9.35
C ALA A 134 9.16 -4.45 -9.24
N VAL A 135 9.89 -3.36 -9.53
CA VAL A 135 9.36 -2.00 -9.40
C VAL A 135 8.22 -1.79 -10.40
N GLY A 136 7.03 -1.59 -9.87
CA GLY A 136 5.83 -1.39 -10.68
C GLY A 136 5.60 0.06 -11.11
N LYS A 137 4.68 0.24 -12.07
CA LYS A 137 4.22 1.56 -12.49
C LYS A 137 3.37 2.19 -11.38
N THR A 138 3.82 3.30 -10.79
CA THR A 138 3.16 3.97 -9.67
C THR A 138 1.91 4.77 -10.07
N LYS A 139 1.77 5.13 -11.36
CA LYS A 139 0.62 5.88 -11.88
C LYS A 139 -0.49 4.94 -12.39
N THR A 140 -0.75 3.83 -11.70
CA THR A 140 -1.81 2.88 -12.05
C THR A 140 -2.87 2.83 -10.96
N ALA A 141 -4.10 2.46 -11.33
CA ALA A 141 -5.19 2.22 -10.40
C ALA A 141 -4.81 1.18 -9.34
N ALA A 142 -4.22 0.08 -9.75
CA ALA A 142 -3.79 -0.99 -8.85
C ALA A 142 -2.79 -0.50 -7.80
N TYR A 143 -1.78 0.29 -8.19
CA TYR A 143 -0.82 0.86 -7.25
C TYR A 143 -1.49 1.86 -6.29
N ARG A 144 -2.33 2.80 -6.84
CA ARG A 144 -3.07 3.75 -5.99
C ARG A 144 -3.92 3.04 -4.95
N ASN A 145 -4.70 2.04 -5.38
CA ASN A 145 -5.61 1.30 -4.51
C ASN A 145 -4.86 0.43 -3.47
N SER A 146 -3.58 0.11 -3.68
CA SER A 146 -2.74 -0.63 -2.73
C SER A 146 -2.01 0.25 -1.71
N ILE A 147 -2.05 1.56 -1.83
CA ILE A 147 -1.31 2.49 -0.96
C ILE A 147 -1.64 2.33 0.53
N PRO A 148 -2.91 2.14 0.94
CA PRO A 148 -3.19 1.90 2.35
C PRO A 148 -2.44 0.71 2.93
N GLU A 149 -2.32 -0.39 2.17
CA GLU A 149 -1.58 -1.59 2.59
C GLU A 149 -0.06 -1.35 2.59
N VAL A 150 0.46 -0.63 1.59
CA VAL A 150 1.89 -0.27 1.55
C VAL A 150 2.29 0.51 2.80
N CYS A 151 1.48 1.48 3.21
CA CYS A 151 1.69 2.23 4.45
C CYS A 151 1.41 1.36 5.69
N GLY A 152 0.32 0.58 5.63
CA GLY A 152 -0.12 -0.32 6.68
C GLY A 152 0.87 -1.42 7.05
N ASN A 153 1.75 -1.84 6.14
CA ASN A 153 2.81 -2.82 6.44
C ASN A 153 3.66 -2.44 7.67
N CYS A 154 3.77 -1.13 7.97
CA CYS A 154 4.42 -0.64 9.18
C CYS A 154 3.43 0.06 10.11
N HIS A 155 2.52 0.88 9.57
CA HIS A 155 1.57 1.68 10.35
C HIS A 155 0.38 0.87 10.92
N ALA A 156 0.29 -0.44 10.67
CA ALA A 156 -0.57 -1.38 11.37
C ALA A 156 0.19 -2.26 12.38
N ASP A 157 1.53 -2.24 12.36
CA ASP A 157 2.35 -3.01 13.31
C ASP A 157 2.35 -2.34 14.68
N GLU A 158 1.74 -3.00 15.65
CA GLU A 158 1.58 -2.45 17.02
C GLU A 158 2.92 -2.22 17.72
N ALA A 159 3.96 -3.01 17.45
CA ALA A 159 5.26 -2.84 18.06
C ALA A 159 5.95 -1.58 17.53
N ILE A 160 5.86 -1.33 16.24
CA ILE A 160 6.35 -0.09 15.60
C ILE A 160 5.56 1.10 16.12
N MET A 161 4.21 1.02 16.12
CA MET A 161 3.34 2.11 16.56
C MET A 161 3.62 2.49 18.01
N ARG A 162 3.73 1.52 18.92
CA ARG A 162 4.07 1.77 20.34
C ARG A 162 5.48 2.34 20.50
N ARG A 163 6.47 1.82 19.77
CA ARG A 163 7.87 2.29 19.85
C ARG A 163 8.01 3.77 19.54
N TYR A 164 7.25 4.26 18.57
CA TYR A 164 7.32 5.64 18.10
C TYR A 164 6.19 6.53 18.64
N GLY A 165 5.32 6.01 19.49
CA GLY A 165 4.18 6.76 20.06
C GLY A 165 3.20 7.25 19.00
N LEU A 166 2.96 6.45 17.95
CA LEU A 166 2.08 6.81 16.84
C LEU A 166 0.63 6.42 17.12
N LEU A 167 -0.31 7.18 16.57
CA LEU A 167 -1.75 6.87 16.60
C LEU A 167 -2.05 5.65 15.71
N PRO A 168 -3.18 4.95 15.92
CA PRO A 168 -3.62 3.81 15.11
C PRO A 168 -4.12 4.25 13.73
N VAL A 169 -3.23 4.89 12.96
CA VAL A 169 -3.56 5.60 11.72
C VAL A 169 -4.13 4.68 10.63
N TYR A 170 -3.64 3.45 10.55
CA TYR A 170 -4.13 2.48 9.57
C TYR A 170 -5.55 2.02 9.89
N GLN A 171 -5.80 1.64 11.16
CA GLN A 171 -7.10 1.15 11.61
C GLN A 171 -8.18 2.23 11.50
N THR A 172 -7.86 3.46 11.92
CA THR A 172 -8.79 4.59 11.82
C THR A 172 -9.07 4.97 10.38
N TYR A 173 -8.06 5.00 9.51
CA TYR A 173 -8.26 5.20 8.06
C TYR A 173 -9.18 4.12 7.47
N GLN A 174 -8.96 2.85 7.78
CA GLN A 174 -9.80 1.75 7.27
C GLN A 174 -11.26 1.81 7.76
N ALA A 175 -11.52 2.47 8.88
CA ALA A 175 -12.86 2.67 9.42
C ALA A 175 -13.58 3.90 8.87
N GLU A 176 -12.85 4.81 8.20
CA GLU A 176 -13.39 6.04 7.64
C GLU A 176 -13.90 5.87 6.22
N PHE A 177 -14.66 6.87 5.74
CA PHE A 177 -15.22 6.87 4.39
C PHE A 177 -14.15 6.67 3.29
N HIS A 178 -13.00 7.35 3.38
CA HIS A 178 -11.93 7.22 2.38
C HIS A 178 -11.38 5.79 2.33
N GLY A 179 -11.08 5.21 3.49
CA GLY A 179 -10.54 3.86 3.59
C GLY A 179 -11.55 2.78 3.18
N VAL A 180 -12.80 2.89 3.65
CA VAL A 180 -13.89 1.98 3.27
C VAL A 180 -14.11 2.01 1.76
N THR A 181 -14.16 3.21 1.16
CA THR A 181 -14.35 3.37 -0.28
C THR A 181 -13.17 2.79 -1.06
N THR A 182 -11.92 3.07 -0.66
CA THR A 182 -10.73 2.53 -1.35
C THR A 182 -10.68 1.02 -1.28
N ARG A 183 -11.02 0.43 -0.13
CA ARG A 183 -11.11 -1.02 0.04
C ARG A 183 -12.18 -1.64 -0.86
N LEU A 184 -13.35 -0.99 -0.95
CA LEU A 184 -14.44 -1.45 -1.83
C LEU A 184 -14.01 -1.42 -3.30
N TYR A 185 -13.41 -0.32 -3.76
CA TYR A 185 -12.91 -0.20 -5.14
C TYR A 185 -11.88 -1.27 -5.46
N ARG A 186 -10.96 -1.56 -4.55
CA ARG A 186 -9.98 -2.62 -4.74
C ARG A 186 -10.59 -4.01 -4.91
N LEU A 187 -11.71 -4.27 -4.23
CA LEU A 187 -12.39 -5.57 -4.31
C LEU A 187 -13.29 -5.70 -5.54
N VAL A 188 -14.02 -4.64 -5.87
CA VAL A 188 -15.10 -4.70 -6.88
C VAL A 188 -14.64 -4.19 -8.24
N THR A 189 -13.78 -3.18 -8.28
CA THR A 189 -13.27 -2.54 -9.50
C THR A 189 -11.76 -2.32 -9.45
N PRO A 190 -10.95 -3.39 -9.35
CA PRO A 190 -9.50 -3.28 -9.09
C PRO A 190 -8.73 -2.52 -10.18
N LEU A 191 -9.29 -2.43 -11.40
CA LEU A 191 -8.70 -1.71 -12.53
C LEU A 191 -9.08 -0.23 -12.58
N ALA A 192 -10.06 0.22 -11.77
CA ALA A 192 -10.43 1.63 -11.64
C ALA A 192 -9.74 2.24 -10.41
N PRO A 193 -9.18 3.47 -10.52
CA PRO A 193 -8.63 4.15 -9.36
C PRO A 193 -9.76 4.54 -8.40
N SER A 194 -9.55 4.33 -7.10
CA SER A 194 -10.46 4.84 -6.10
C SER A 194 -10.59 6.37 -6.20
N PRO A 195 -11.81 6.92 -6.20
CA PRO A 195 -12.03 8.35 -6.11
C PRO A 195 -11.72 8.91 -4.72
N ALA A 196 -11.69 8.04 -3.71
CA ALA A 196 -11.40 8.44 -2.34
C ALA A 196 -9.90 8.71 -2.13
N ALA A 197 -9.59 9.58 -1.17
CA ALA A 197 -8.21 9.91 -0.83
C ALA A 197 -7.49 8.69 -0.23
N VAL A 198 -6.26 8.45 -0.67
CA VAL A 198 -5.33 7.50 -0.05
C VAL A 198 -4.26 8.25 0.75
N CYS A 199 -3.46 7.54 1.52
CA CYS A 199 -2.53 8.15 2.49
C CYS A 199 -1.68 9.29 1.91
N TYR A 200 -1.11 9.12 0.72
CA TYR A 200 -0.25 10.15 0.11
C TYR A 200 -1.01 11.38 -0.40
N ASP A 201 -2.32 11.30 -0.60
CA ASP A 201 -3.10 12.47 -1.03
C ASP A 201 -3.15 13.53 0.07
N CYS A 202 -3.09 13.10 1.33
CA CYS A 202 -3.01 14.00 2.48
C CYS A 202 -1.56 14.22 2.93
N HIS A 203 -0.76 13.14 3.04
CA HIS A 203 0.58 13.17 3.64
C HIS A 203 1.72 13.40 2.65
N THR A 204 1.43 13.49 1.34
CA THR A 204 2.41 13.42 0.25
C THR A 204 3.10 12.04 0.15
N ALA A 205 3.73 11.70 -0.98
CA ALA A 205 4.36 10.40 -1.17
C ALA A 205 5.76 10.32 -0.53
N HIS A 206 6.63 11.27 -0.85
CA HIS A 206 8.03 11.24 -0.45
C HIS A 206 8.37 12.24 0.67
N LYS A 207 7.63 13.35 0.76
CA LYS A 207 7.88 14.42 1.75
C LYS A 207 6.92 14.34 2.94
N VAL A 208 6.76 13.14 3.52
CA VAL A 208 5.90 12.95 4.69
C VAL A 208 6.49 13.70 5.88
N GLN A 209 5.69 14.60 6.49
CA GLN A 209 6.07 15.42 7.64
C GLN A 209 5.19 15.15 8.86
N ARG A 210 5.69 15.50 10.05
CA ARG A 210 4.87 15.46 11.27
C ARG A 210 3.73 16.47 11.17
N VAL A 211 2.60 16.19 11.80
CA VAL A 211 1.46 17.12 11.85
C VAL A 211 1.86 18.49 12.40
N ALA A 212 2.73 18.52 13.42
CA ALA A 212 3.20 19.76 14.02
C ALA A 212 4.21 20.56 13.18
N ASP A 213 4.68 20.02 12.06
CA ASP A 213 5.60 20.73 11.16
C ASP A 213 4.80 21.72 10.29
N PRO A 214 5.07 23.03 10.32
CA PRO A 214 4.34 24.00 9.51
C PRO A 214 4.40 23.73 8.00
N ALA A 215 5.42 23.01 7.53
CA ALA A 215 5.54 22.60 6.13
C ALA A 215 4.72 21.32 5.80
N SER A 216 4.10 20.70 6.79
CA SER A 216 3.28 19.50 6.57
C SER A 216 1.98 19.86 5.84
N ALA A 217 1.62 19.05 4.85
CA ALA A 217 0.33 19.20 4.16
C ALA A 217 -0.88 18.93 5.10
N VAL A 218 -0.66 18.24 6.21
CA VAL A 218 -1.67 17.95 7.24
C VAL A 218 -1.50 18.81 8.51
N HIS A 219 -0.63 19.83 8.48
CA HIS A 219 -0.60 20.84 9.53
C HIS A 219 -1.97 21.55 9.60
N PRO A 220 -2.49 21.90 10.80
CA PRO A 220 -3.81 22.51 10.94
C PRO A 220 -4.08 23.69 10.00
N GLU A 221 -3.08 24.55 9.77
CA GLU A 221 -3.19 25.69 8.86
C GLU A 221 -3.23 25.31 7.38
N ASN A 222 -2.67 24.16 7.00
CA ASN A 222 -2.59 23.69 5.61
C ASN A 222 -3.72 22.68 5.28
N LEU A 223 -4.33 22.09 6.31
CA LEU A 223 -5.25 20.95 6.17
C LEU A 223 -6.46 21.27 5.28
N LEU A 224 -7.05 22.44 5.44
CA LEU A 224 -8.18 22.86 4.59
C LEU A 224 -7.78 22.93 3.11
N GLY A 225 -6.58 23.47 2.82
CA GLY A 225 -6.03 23.50 1.45
C GLY A 225 -5.83 22.09 0.89
N THR A 226 -5.39 21.16 1.72
CA THR A 226 -5.25 19.74 1.35
C THR A 226 -6.60 19.09 1.05
N CYS A 227 -7.63 19.34 1.86
CA CYS A 227 -8.99 18.85 1.61
C CYS A 227 -9.56 19.42 0.30
N ARG A 228 -9.35 20.70 0.02
CA ARG A 228 -9.86 21.40 -1.17
C ARG A 228 -9.28 20.90 -2.49
N ARG A 229 -8.23 20.11 -2.49
CA ARG A 229 -7.74 19.46 -3.73
C ARG A 229 -8.77 18.52 -4.36
N CYS A 230 -9.67 17.97 -3.55
CA CYS A 230 -10.77 17.10 -3.99
C CYS A 230 -12.14 17.71 -3.63
N HIS A 231 -12.25 18.35 -2.49
CA HIS A 231 -13.49 18.99 -1.97
C HIS A 231 -13.45 20.49 -2.25
N THR A 232 -13.60 20.88 -3.51
CA THR A 232 -13.40 22.26 -3.99
C THR A 232 -14.21 23.31 -3.23
N ASP A 233 -15.43 22.93 -2.79
CA ASP A 233 -16.36 23.80 -2.09
C ASP A 233 -16.26 23.73 -0.56
N ALA A 234 -15.22 23.06 -0.04
CA ALA A 234 -15.03 22.90 1.40
C ALA A 234 -14.91 24.27 2.11
N GLY A 235 -15.87 24.57 2.96
CA GLY A 235 -15.87 25.78 3.79
C GLY A 235 -14.82 25.74 4.89
N ARG A 236 -14.62 26.88 5.58
CA ARG A 236 -13.57 27.03 6.60
C ARG A 236 -13.62 26.00 7.75
N PHE A 237 -14.80 25.47 8.04
CA PHE A 237 -15.00 24.49 9.11
C PHE A 237 -14.96 23.03 8.62
N PHE A 238 -14.75 22.79 7.33
CA PHE A 238 -14.79 21.44 6.77
C PHE A 238 -13.79 20.49 7.47
N ALA A 239 -12.57 20.95 7.67
CA ALA A 239 -11.52 20.16 8.29
C ALA A 239 -11.71 19.97 9.81
N THR A 240 -12.55 20.77 10.49
CA THR A 240 -12.77 20.66 11.94
C THR A 240 -13.60 19.45 12.34
N GLY A 241 -14.36 18.86 11.40
CA GLY A 241 -15.09 17.61 11.60
C GLY A 241 -14.20 16.35 11.51
N TRP A 242 -12.96 16.50 11.14
CA TRP A 242 -12.01 15.40 10.99
C TRP A 242 -11.45 14.94 12.34
N THR A 243 -11.44 13.63 12.59
CA THR A 243 -11.01 13.05 13.87
C THR A 243 -9.50 12.85 14.02
N GLU A 244 -8.69 13.31 13.06
CA GLU A 244 -7.23 13.27 13.07
C GLU A 244 -6.64 11.87 13.36
N HIS A 245 -7.22 10.82 12.84
CA HIS A 245 -6.86 9.43 13.17
C HIS A 245 -6.99 9.05 14.65
N LYS A 246 -7.75 9.81 15.43
CA LYS A 246 -8.12 9.45 16.79
C LYS A 246 -9.31 8.50 16.77
N THR A 247 -9.27 7.47 17.58
CA THR A 247 -10.44 6.62 17.81
C THR A 247 -11.49 7.41 18.59
N PRO A 248 -12.73 7.56 18.07
CA PRO A 248 -13.78 8.25 18.80
C PRO A 248 -13.98 7.66 20.20
N SER A 249 -14.01 8.53 21.20
CA SER A 249 -14.15 8.18 22.61
C SER A 249 -14.82 9.33 23.37
N PHE A 250 -15.10 9.16 24.66
CA PHE A 250 -15.58 10.27 25.50
C PHE A 250 -14.58 11.43 25.65
N ARG A 251 -13.29 11.22 25.33
CA ARG A 251 -12.25 12.27 25.38
C ARG A 251 -11.97 12.87 24.00
N ASP A 252 -12.04 12.02 22.97
CA ASP A 252 -11.72 12.39 21.61
C ASP A 252 -12.95 12.19 20.73
N ALA A 253 -13.42 13.27 20.06
CA ALA A 253 -14.58 13.27 19.19
C ALA A 253 -15.87 12.74 19.88
N THR A 254 -16.19 13.23 21.07
CA THR A 254 -17.33 12.79 21.92
C THR A 254 -18.66 12.68 21.17
N LEU A 255 -18.99 13.67 20.34
CA LEU A 255 -20.24 13.65 19.58
C LEU A 255 -20.27 12.47 18.58
N VAL A 256 -19.18 12.22 17.88
CA VAL A 256 -19.06 11.08 16.95
C VAL A 256 -19.22 9.77 17.71
N TYR A 257 -18.59 9.66 18.89
CA TYR A 257 -18.70 8.48 19.73
C TYR A 257 -20.14 8.22 20.22
N LEU A 258 -20.86 9.26 20.66
CA LEU A 258 -22.26 9.13 21.06
C LEU A 258 -23.16 8.70 19.92
N VAL A 259 -22.94 9.26 18.71
CA VAL A 259 -23.66 8.84 17.50
C VAL A 259 -23.36 7.39 17.15
N GLN A 260 -22.12 6.93 17.30
CA GLN A 260 -21.77 5.51 17.10
C GLN A 260 -22.51 4.60 18.10
N ILE A 261 -22.53 4.95 19.38
CA ILE A 261 -23.29 4.19 20.40
C ILE A 261 -24.78 4.14 20.03
N PHE A 262 -25.35 5.28 19.67
CA PHE A 262 -26.75 5.34 19.26
C PHE A 262 -27.06 4.36 18.12
N TYR A 263 -26.25 4.34 17.05
CA TYR A 263 -26.44 3.40 15.94
C TYR A 263 -26.14 1.94 16.33
N TRP A 264 -25.21 1.69 17.25
CA TRP A 264 -24.93 0.35 17.74
C TRP A 264 -26.10 -0.26 18.50
N VAL A 265 -26.95 0.56 19.11
CA VAL A 265 -28.19 0.11 19.77
C VAL A 265 -29.35 0.08 18.77
N LEU A 266 -29.51 1.13 17.98
CA LEU A 266 -30.63 1.29 17.06
C LEU A 266 -30.65 0.20 15.99
N ILE A 267 -29.53 -0.06 15.32
CA ILE A 267 -29.50 -1.00 14.18
C ILE A 267 -29.79 -2.44 14.63
N PRO A 268 -29.07 -3.02 15.61
CA PRO A 268 -29.41 -4.37 16.10
C PRO A 268 -30.82 -4.44 16.71
N GLY A 269 -31.27 -3.39 17.39
CA GLY A 269 -32.61 -3.32 17.96
C GLY A 269 -33.70 -3.41 16.88
N THR A 270 -33.62 -2.58 15.87
CA THR A 270 -34.59 -2.59 14.75
C THR A 270 -34.56 -3.89 13.96
N VAL A 271 -33.37 -4.36 13.61
CA VAL A 271 -33.21 -5.65 12.88
C VAL A 271 -33.71 -6.81 13.74
N GLY A 272 -33.43 -6.81 15.05
CA GLY A 272 -33.90 -7.83 15.99
C GLY A 272 -35.42 -7.88 16.11
N VAL A 273 -36.07 -6.70 16.22
CA VAL A 273 -37.53 -6.63 16.24
C VAL A 273 -38.13 -7.14 14.93
N LEU A 274 -37.62 -6.69 13.78
CA LEU A 274 -38.10 -7.16 12.47
C LEU A 274 -37.90 -8.69 12.29
N ALA A 275 -36.76 -9.21 12.70
CA ALA A 275 -36.50 -10.65 12.66
C ALA A 275 -37.47 -11.42 13.56
N LEU A 276 -37.72 -10.93 14.77
CA LEU A 276 -38.69 -11.53 15.69
C LEU A 276 -40.10 -11.53 15.10
N LEU A 277 -40.55 -10.41 14.54
CA LEU A 277 -41.88 -10.31 13.88
C LEU A 277 -41.97 -11.31 12.71
N THR A 278 -40.93 -11.39 11.89
CA THR A 278 -40.87 -12.36 10.77
C THR A 278 -40.98 -13.81 11.27
N VAL A 279 -40.23 -14.14 12.33
CA VAL A 279 -40.31 -15.49 12.94
C VAL A 279 -41.68 -15.79 13.48
N LEU A 280 -42.34 -14.84 14.16
CA LEU A 280 -43.69 -14.99 14.69
C LEU A 280 -44.73 -15.15 13.56
N ASP A 281 -44.60 -14.42 12.48
CA ASP A 281 -45.48 -14.56 11.31
C ASP A 281 -45.30 -15.93 10.63
N LEU A 282 -44.06 -16.37 10.45
CA LEU A 282 -43.77 -17.70 9.90
C LEU A 282 -44.29 -18.81 10.81
N TRP A 283 -44.13 -18.69 12.12
CA TRP A 283 -44.66 -19.62 13.12
C TRP A 283 -46.20 -19.68 13.02
N HIS A 284 -46.86 -18.53 13.01
CA HIS A 284 -48.31 -18.42 12.92
C HIS A 284 -48.83 -19.04 11.61
N PHE A 285 -48.15 -18.75 10.48
CA PHE A 285 -48.44 -19.38 9.19
C PHE A 285 -48.27 -20.91 9.24
N ALA A 286 -47.21 -21.42 9.81
CA ALA A 286 -46.95 -22.86 9.94
C ALA A 286 -48.03 -23.57 10.80
N VAL A 287 -48.37 -22.98 11.95
CA VAL A 287 -49.43 -23.49 12.84
C VAL A 287 -50.77 -23.54 12.13
N ARG A 288 -51.16 -22.51 11.40
CA ARG A 288 -52.43 -22.49 10.60
C ARG A 288 -52.40 -23.55 9.50
N LYS A 289 -51.29 -23.70 8.79
CA LYS A 289 -51.21 -24.62 7.64
C LYS A 289 -51.18 -26.09 8.06
N TRP A 290 -50.50 -26.39 9.16
CA TRP A 290 -50.28 -27.77 9.62
C TRP A 290 -51.01 -28.16 10.88
N GLY A 291 -51.56 -27.20 11.63
CA GLY A 291 -52.38 -27.42 12.83
C GLY A 291 -53.89 -27.63 12.52
N GLY A 292 -54.38 -27.31 11.30
CA GLY A 292 -55.78 -27.46 10.90
C GLY A 292 -56.19 -28.87 10.41
N GLY A 293 -55.41 -29.88 10.67
CA GLY A 293 -55.66 -31.25 10.20
C GLY A 293 -56.19 -32.21 11.27
N ARG A 294 -56.87 -31.73 12.31
CA ARG A 294 -57.59 -32.55 13.32
C ARG A 294 -58.98 -32.01 13.56
N GLU A 295 -59.88 -32.26 12.62
CA GLU A 295 -61.32 -32.41 12.84
C GLU A 295 -61.82 -33.54 11.95
#